data_7f19edc86fff595c05ed5caf5a0e1140
#
_entry.id   7f19edc86fff595c05ed5caf5a0e1140
#
_cell.length_a   1.000
_cell.length_b   1.000
_cell.length_c   1.000
_cell.angle_alpha   90.00
_cell.angle_beta   90.00
_cell.angle_gamma   90.00
#
_symmetry.space_group_name_H-M   'P 1'
#
loop_
_entity.id
_entity.type
_entity.pdbx_description
1 polymer ?
#
loop_
_entity_poly.entity_id
_entity_poly.type
_entity_poly.pdbx_seq_one_letter_code
_entity_poly.pdbx_strand_id
1 'polypeptide(L)'
;TFPTPLGYRKALKPNGTKTIEPDPEVAPLIRKAFELAASGLCELSDVLDEMRVRGLRGRRGQAISLSMLHKILHNPIYFGRVRIEKWDLDTAGDFQPLVDEDTFGRAQLHLSETRAPITAYRRNHPDFPLRRFVRCGVCGRPLTGGWSRGKTASYPYYNCVGCKGLNVRKAVLELTPEEWDRV
;
A
#
# COMPACT_ATOMS: atom_id res chain seq x y z
N THR A 1 -24.07 -5.00 -11.83
CA THR A 1 -23.40 -4.20 -12.89
C THR A 1 -22.06 -3.74 -12.33
N PHE A 2 -20.95 -4.25 -12.84
CA PHE A 2 -19.62 -3.83 -12.40
C PHE A 2 -19.37 -2.38 -12.83
N PRO A 3 -18.74 -1.58 -11.97
CA PRO A 3 -18.41 -0.22 -12.32
C PRO A 3 -17.30 -0.22 -13.39
N THR A 4 -17.49 0.56 -14.46
CA THR A 4 -16.49 0.71 -15.54
C THR A 4 -15.14 1.20 -14.98
N PRO A 5 -13.97 0.64 -15.33
CA PRO A 5 -12.68 1.13 -14.87
C PRO A 5 -12.42 2.59 -15.30
N LEU A 6 -11.63 3.33 -14.53
CA LEU A 6 -11.21 4.69 -14.91
C LEU A 6 -10.39 4.62 -16.20
N GLY A 7 -10.58 5.53 -17.15
CA GLY A 7 -9.96 5.49 -18.47
C GLY A 7 -10.76 4.70 -19.51
N TYR A 8 -11.88 4.10 -19.10
CA TYR A 8 -12.84 3.47 -20.01
C TYR A 8 -14.23 4.09 -19.87
N ARG A 9 -14.97 4.09 -20.96
CA ARG A 9 -16.39 4.42 -21.01
C ARG A 9 -17.19 3.22 -21.51
N LYS A 10 -18.48 3.20 -21.20
CA LYS A 10 -19.41 2.16 -21.68
C LYS A 10 -19.65 2.32 -23.18
N ALA A 11 -19.60 1.23 -23.90
CA ALA A 11 -19.90 1.17 -25.32
C ALA A 11 -20.83 0.01 -25.63
N LEU A 12 -21.45 0.05 -26.79
CA LEU A 12 -22.26 -1.03 -27.36
C LEU A 12 -21.59 -1.49 -28.64
N LYS A 13 -21.42 -2.79 -28.79
CA LYS A 13 -20.98 -3.40 -30.04
C LYS A 13 -22.12 -3.36 -31.09
N PRO A 14 -21.82 -3.53 -32.39
CA PRO A 14 -22.84 -3.59 -33.44
C PRO A 14 -23.89 -4.69 -33.20
N ASN A 15 -23.54 -5.75 -32.47
CA ASN A 15 -24.44 -6.84 -32.08
C ASN A 15 -25.30 -6.52 -30.82
N GLY A 16 -25.24 -5.30 -30.30
CA GLY A 16 -25.98 -4.87 -29.10
C GLY A 16 -25.34 -5.33 -27.77
N THR A 17 -24.21 -6.05 -27.80
CA THR A 17 -23.52 -6.49 -26.58
C THR A 17 -22.81 -5.31 -25.89
N LYS A 18 -22.98 -5.22 -24.58
CA LYS A 18 -22.30 -4.19 -23.77
C LYS A 18 -20.81 -4.47 -23.66
N THR A 19 -20.01 -3.47 -23.96
CA THR A 19 -18.54 -3.51 -23.84
C THR A 19 -18.04 -2.22 -23.22
N ILE A 20 -16.72 -2.09 -23.09
CA ILE A 20 -16.04 -0.87 -22.70
C ILE A 20 -15.07 -0.45 -23.81
N GLU A 21 -14.89 0.85 -23.98
CA GLU A 21 -13.92 1.41 -24.90
C GLU A 21 -13.05 2.47 -24.20
N PRO A 22 -11.83 2.75 -24.69
CA PRO A 22 -10.99 3.79 -24.15
C PRO A 22 -11.70 5.15 -24.14
N ASP A 23 -11.63 5.83 -23.01
CA ASP A 23 -12.09 7.22 -22.89
C ASP A 23 -11.03 8.15 -23.49
N PRO A 24 -11.33 8.95 -24.54
CA PRO A 24 -10.32 9.75 -25.23
C PRO A 24 -9.64 10.79 -24.35
N GLU A 25 -10.28 11.26 -23.29
CA GLU A 25 -9.72 12.25 -22.36
C GLU A 25 -8.89 11.60 -21.25
N VAL A 26 -9.36 10.50 -20.71
CA VAL A 26 -8.77 9.88 -19.51
C VAL A 26 -7.79 8.75 -19.85
N ALA A 27 -8.04 7.99 -20.93
CA ALA A 27 -7.18 6.87 -21.32
C ALA A 27 -5.70 7.26 -21.56
N PRO A 28 -5.37 8.39 -22.21
CA PRO A 28 -3.99 8.82 -22.35
C PRO A 28 -3.28 9.07 -21.01
N LEU A 29 -4.01 9.60 -20.02
CA LEU A 29 -3.46 9.84 -18.68
C LEU A 29 -3.18 8.54 -17.95
N ILE A 30 -4.04 7.54 -18.10
CA ILE A 30 -3.82 6.19 -17.53
C ILE A 30 -2.61 5.53 -18.19
N ARG A 31 -2.48 5.58 -19.52
CA ARG A 31 -1.29 5.07 -20.23
C ARG A 31 -0.03 5.72 -19.69
N LYS A 32 -0.04 7.04 -19.55
CA LYS A 32 1.12 7.77 -19.00
C LYS A 32 1.48 7.38 -17.59
N ALA A 33 0.48 7.11 -16.72
CA ALA A 33 0.71 6.61 -15.38
C ALA A 33 1.43 5.23 -15.39
N PHE A 34 1.03 4.33 -16.29
CA PHE A 34 1.71 3.03 -16.47
C PHE A 34 3.12 3.18 -17.03
N GLU A 35 3.35 4.04 -18.01
CA GLU A 35 4.69 4.33 -18.56
C GLU A 35 5.64 4.84 -17.46
N LEU A 36 5.19 5.79 -16.65
CA LEU A 36 6.00 6.33 -15.55
C LEU A 36 6.28 5.26 -14.49
N ALA A 37 5.28 4.48 -14.10
CA ALA A 37 5.47 3.38 -13.17
C ALA A 37 6.40 2.29 -13.73
N ALA A 38 6.30 1.97 -15.03
CA ALA A 38 7.14 0.98 -15.71
C ALA A 38 8.58 1.45 -15.94
N SER A 39 8.84 2.76 -15.90
CA SER A 39 10.20 3.30 -16.04
C SER A 39 11.09 3.00 -14.83
N GLY A 40 10.51 2.81 -13.64
CA GLY A 40 11.24 2.62 -12.39
C GLY A 40 12.01 3.84 -11.89
N LEU A 41 11.89 4.98 -12.57
CA LEU A 41 12.66 6.20 -12.26
C LEU A 41 11.98 7.09 -11.22
N CYS A 42 10.68 6.86 -10.96
CA CYS A 42 9.85 7.69 -10.09
C CYS A 42 9.20 6.82 -9.02
N GLU A 43 9.06 7.38 -7.81
CA GLU A 43 8.23 6.77 -6.79
C GLU A 43 6.74 6.92 -7.15
N LEU A 44 5.90 6.06 -6.56
CA LEU A 44 4.46 6.09 -6.81
C LEU A 44 3.81 7.44 -6.40
N SER A 45 4.38 8.13 -5.42
CA SER A 45 4.04 9.49 -5.01
C SER A 45 4.27 10.50 -6.13
N ASP A 46 5.39 10.40 -6.84
CA ASP A 46 5.74 11.30 -7.92
C ASP A 46 4.83 11.09 -9.12
N VAL A 47 4.55 9.80 -9.44
CA VAL A 47 3.56 9.45 -10.47
C VAL A 47 2.19 10.02 -10.14
N LEU A 48 1.77 9.97 -8.86
CA LEU A 48 0.50 10.52 -8.42
C LEU A 48 0.44 12.03 -8.63
N ASP A 49 1.48 12.74 -8.23
CA ASP A 49 1.51 14.20 -8.31
C ASP A 49 1.54 14.66 -9.78
N GLU A 50 2.30 13.98 -10.63
CA GLU A 50 2.29 14.22 -12.07
C GLU A 50 0.90 13.99 -12.69
N MET A 51 0.20 12.92 -12.30
CA MET A 51 -1.15 12.65 -12.78
C MET A 51 -2.17 13.69 -12.30
N ARG A 52 -2.00 14.21 -11.09
CA ARG A 52 -2.83 15.31 -10.55
C ARG A 52 -2.62 16.62 -11.31
N VAL A 53 -1.37 16.96 -11.62
CA VAL A 53 -1.01 18.14 -12.42
C VAL A 53 -1.59 18.03 -13.83
N ARG A 54 -1.55 16.85 -14.46
CA ARG A 54 -2.16 16.59 -15.77
C ARG A 54 -3.69 16.53 -15.76
N GLY A 55 -4.30 16.70 -14.59
CA GLY A 55 -5.74 16.78 -14.46
C GLY A 55 -6.47 15.43 -14.31
N LEU A 56 -5.75 14.33 -14.03
CA LEU A 56 -6.42 13.05 -13.76
C LEU A 56 -7.27 13.16 -12.49
N ARG A 57 -8.57 12.90 -12.66
CA ARG A 57 -9.58 12.96 -11.61
C ARG A 57 -10.31 11.63 -11.50
N GLY A 58 -10.82 11.36 -10.32
CA GLY A 58 -11.73 10.24 -10.11
C GLY A 58 -13.08 10.48 -10.76
N ARG A 59 -13.93 9.45 -10.80
CA ARG A 59 -15.24 9.50 -11.48
C ARG A 59 -16.18 10.61 -11.01
N ARG A 60 -16.02 11.10 -9.80
CA ARG A 60 -16.82 12.19 -9.21
C ARG A 60 -16.09 13.54 -9.26
N GLY A 61 -15.04 13.65 -10.09
CA GLY A 61 -14.22 14.86 -10.19
C GLY A 61 -13.23 15.09 -9.05
N GLN A 62 -13.20 14.22 -8.03
CA GLN A 62 -12.25 14.33 -6.91
C GLN A 62 -10.81 14.04 -7.36
N ALA A 63 -9.84 14.61 -6.65
CA ALA A 63 -8.44 14.26 -6.82
C ALA A 63 -8.22 12.76 -6.54
N ILE A 64 -7.39 12.11 -7.37
CA ILE A 64 -7.03 10.72 -7.11
C ILE A 64 -6.14 10.61 -5.87
N SER A 65 -6.33 9.53 -5.10
CA SER A 65 -5.47 9.18 -3.96
C SER A 65 -4.41 8.16 -4.37
N LEU A 66 -3.37 8.03 -3.56
CA LEU A 66 -2.32 7.02 -3.75
C LEU A 66 -2.91 5.61 -3.82
N SER A 67 -3.85 5.30 -2.92
CA SER A 67 -4.54 4.00 -2.91
C SER A 67 -5.37 3.76 -4.17
N MET A 68 -5.94 4.80 -4.77
CA MET A 68 -6.67 4.68 -6.03
C MET A 68 -5.72 4.45 -7.20
N LEU A 69 -4.61 5.19 -7.26
CA LEU A 69 -3.56 4.97 -8.27
C LEU A 69 -2.99 3.56 -8.17
N HIS A 70 -2.68 3.09 -6.97
CA HIS A 70 -2.21 1.72 -6.73
C HIS A 70 -3.22 0.67 -7.26
N LYS A 71 -4.52 0.84 -6.98
CA LYS A 71 -5.56 -0.04 -7.51
C LYS A 71 -5.65 -0.01 -9.04
N ILE A 72 -5.45 1.15 -9.66
CA ILE A 72 -5.42 1.29 -11.12
C ILE A 72 -4.24 0.49 -11.68
N LEU A 73 -3.02 0.72 -11.17
CA LEU A 73 -1.81 0.08 -11.67
C LEU A 73 -1.77 -1.44 -11.46
N HIS A 74 -2.51 -1.99 -10.50
CA HIS A 74 -2.61 -3.43 -10.26
C HIS A 74 -3.79 -4.12 -10.96
N ASN A 75 -4.64 -3.38 -11.66
CA ASN A 75 -5.82 -3.96 -12.27
C ASN A 75 -5.51 -4.55 -13.64
N PRO A 76 -5.64 -5.88 -13.84
CA PRO A 76 -5.31 -6.56 -15.10
C PRO A 76 -6.17 -6.14 -16.28
N ILE A 77 -7.28 -5.47 -16.05
CA ILE A 77 -8.16 -4.98 -17.12
C ILE A 77 -7.44 -4.01 -18.07
N TYR A 78 -6.43 -3.29 -17.60
CA TYR A 78 -5.71 -2.31 -18.40
C TYR A 78 -4.82 -2.93 -19.48
N PHE A 79 -4.36 -4.18 -19.30
CA PHE A 79 -3.67 -4.93 -20.35
C PHE A 79 -4.55 -6.00 -21.02
N GLY A 80 -5.89 -5.85 -20.89
CA GLY A 80 -6.85 -6.64 -21.62
C GLY A 80 -7.26 -7.97 -20.97
N ARG A 81 -7.01 -8.16 -19.67
CA ARG A 81 -7.45 -9.35 -18.95
C ARG A 81 -8.58 -9.07 -17.97
N VAL A 82 -9.52 -9.99 -17.88
CA VAL A 82 -10.62 -9.96 -16.91
C VAL A 82 -10.38 -11.08 -15.90
N ARG A 83 -10.07 -10.66 -14.65
CA ARG A 83 -9.85 -11.59 -13.55
C ARG A 83 -10.93 -11.43 -12.50
N ILE A 84 -11.61 -12.52 -12.15
CA ILE A 84 -12.65 -12.58 -11.12
C ILE A 84 -12.29 -13.69 -10.14
N GLU A 85 -11.65 -13.33 -9.02
CA GLU A 85 -11.16 -14.28 -8.02
C GLU A 85 -12.26 -15.19 -7.46
N LYS A 86 -13.47 -14.66 -7.26
CA LYS A 86 -14.62 -15.42 -6.74
C LYS A 86 -14.97 -16.65 -7.59
N TRP A 87 -14.68 -16.62 -8.88
CA TRP A 87 -15.03 -17.67 -9.84
C TRP A 87 -13.80 -18.32 -10.46
N ASP A 88 -12.61 -18.01 -9.94
CA ASP A 88 -11.33 -18.46 -10.50
C ASP A 88 -11.23 -18.24 -12.03
N LEU A 89 -11.82 -17.14 -12.48
CA LEU A 89 -11.89 -16.76 -13.88
C LEU A 89 -10.76 -15.80 -14.22
N ASP A 90 -9.91 -16.19 -15.16
CA ASP A 90 -8.89 -15.32 -15.77
C ASP A 90 -8.92 -15.50 -17.29
N THR A 91 -9.47 -14.54 -18.00
CA THR A 91 -9.71 -14.62 -19.46
C THR A 91 -9.35 -13.31 -20.15
N ALA A 92 -9.08 -13.40 -21.45
CA ALA A 92 -8.92 -12.22 -22.29
C ALA A 92 -10.24 -11.45 -22.36
N GLY A 93 -10.17 -10.13 -22.17
CA GLY A 93 -11.31 -9.23 -22.32
C GLY A 93 -11.60 -8.94 -23.80
N ASP A 94 -12.87 -8.78 -24.11
CA ASP A 94 -13.32 -8.44 -25.46
C ASP A 94 -13.45 -6.90 -25.61
N PHE A 95 -12.33 -6.19 -25.36
CA PHE A 95 -12.21 -4.73 -25.45
C PHE A 95 -10.75 -4.35 -25.74
N GLN A 96 -10.54 -3.11 -26.18
CA GLN A 96 -9.20 -2.60 -26.46
C GLN A 96 -8.43 -2.32 -25.13
N PRO A 97 -7.25 -2.93 -24.91
CA PRO A 97 -6.40 -2.62 -23.76
C PRO A 97 -5.81 -1.21 -23.84
N LEU A 98 -5.49 -0.61 -22.71
CA LEU A 98 -4.80 0.69 -22.64
C LEU A 98 -3.29 0.55 -22.70
N VAL A 99 -2.74 -0.54 -22.17
CA VAL A 99 -1.30 -0.84 -22.14
C VAL A 99 -1.06 -2.27 -22.59
N ASP A 100 0.15 -2.55 -23.06
CA ASP A 100 0.59 -3.90 -23.36
C ASP A 100 1.00 -4.68 -22.10
N GLU A 101 1.14 -5.98 -22.23
CA GLU A 101 1.49 -6.88 -21.13
C GLU A 101 2.90 -6.61 -20.58
N ASP A 102 3.86 -6.21 -21.45
CA ASP A 102 5.23 -5.89 -21.05
C ASP A 102 5.27 -4.63 -20.17
N THR A 103 4.62 -3.56 -20.59
CA THR A 103 4.50 -2.32 -19.80
C THR A 103 3.81 -2.57 -18.46
N PHE A 104 2.73 -3.36 -18.45
CA PHE A 104 2.06 -3.76 -17.23
C PHE A 104 2.99 -4.56 -16.32
N GLY A 105 3.69 -5.58 -16.87
CA GLY A 105 4.62 -6.42 -16.12
C GLY A 105 5.77 -5.62 -15.50
N ARG A 106 6.39 -4.72 -16.25
CA ARG A 106 7.44 -3.82 -15.74
C ARG A 106 6.93 -2.92 -14.61
N ALA A 107 5.74 -2.36 -14.77
CA ALA A 107 5.11 -1.57 -13.69
C ALA A 107 4.92 -2.41 -12.41
N GLN A 108 4.47 -3.70 -12.53
CA GLN A 108 4.33 -4.58 -11.38
C GLN A 108 5.67 -4.88 -10.69
N LEU A 109 6.75 -5.10 -11.46
CA LEU A 109 8.08 -5.32 -10.90
C LEU A 109 8.49 -4.13 -10.02
N HIS A 110 8.45 -2.91 -10.54
CA HIS A 110 8.82 -1.72 -9.79
C HIS A 110 7.87 -1.44 -8.61
N LEU A 111 6.57 -1.67 -8.76
CA LEU A 111 5.62 -1.55 -7.64
C LEU A 111 5.86 -2.58 -6.54
N SER A 112 6.37 -3.77 -6.86
CA SER A 112 6.72 -4.81 -5.88
C SER A 112 8.06 -4.51 -5.20
N GLU A 113 9.02 -3.97 -5.92
CA GLU A 113 10.31 -3.51 -5.39
C GLU A 113 10.17 -2.26 -4.54
N THR A 114 9.27 -1.35 -4.93
CA THR A 114 8.82 -0.20 -4.13
C THR A 114 7.83 -0.59 -3.02
N ARG A 115 7.73 -1.84 -2.66
CA ARG A 115 7.34 -2.12 -1.28
C ARG A 115 8.28 -1.28 -0.44
N ALA A 116 7.71 -0.15 0.04
CA ALA A 116 8.39 0.88 0.79
C ALA A 116 9.42 0.18 1.65
N PRO A 117 10.72 0.54 1.56
CA PRO A 117 11.70 -0.08 2.40
C PRO A 117 10.99 -0.10 3.72
N ILE A 118 10.68 -1.31 4.23
CA ILE A 118 9.98 -1.46 5.51
C ILE A 118 10.75 -0.48 6.32
N THR A 119 10.19 0.73 6.50
CA THR A 119 10.87 1.95 7.00
C THR A 119 11.66 1.39 8.08
N ALA A 120 13.02 1.32 7.86
CA ALA A 120 13.79 0.32 8.60
C ALA A 120 13.47 0.65 10.02
N TYR A 121 12.47 -0.03 10.50
CA TYR A 121 11.72 0.24 11.72
C TYR A 121 12.83 0.32 12.72
N ARG A 122 13.22 1.58 13.07
CA ARG A 122 14.52 1.93 13.62
C ARG A 122 14.85 0.86 14.63
N ARG A 123 15.68 -0.10 14.19
CA ARG A 123 15.94 -1.31 14.98
C ARG A 123 16.44 -0.93 16.37
N ASN A 124 17.07 0.25 16.46
CA ASN A 124 17.54 0.88 17.68
C ASN A 124 16.80 2.22 17.84
N HIS A 125 15.70 2.21 18.59
CA HIS A 125 15.08 3.46 19.02
C HIS A 125 15.88 3.93 20.25
N PRO A 126 16.45 5.16 20.23
CA PRO A 126 17.29 5.62 21.33
C PRO A 126 16.56 5.61 22.67
N ASP A 127 15.25 5.84 22.67
CA ASP A 127 14.43 5.81 23.87
C ASP A 127 14.11 4.41 24.40
N PHE A 128 14.36 3.35 23.63
CA PHE A 128 14.03 1.96 23.98
C PHE A 128 15.16 1.00 23.61
N PRO A 129 16.33 1.07 24.30
CA PRO A 129 17.51 0.26 23.95
C PRO A 129 17.27 -1.24 24.11
N LEU A 130 16.46 -1.68 25.08
CA LEU A 130 16.18 -3.09 25.33
C LEU A 130 15.14 -3.71 24.40
N ARG A 131 14.62 -2.93 23.47
CA ARG A 131 13.68 -3.42 22.46
C ARG A 131 14.28 -4.59 21.69
N ARG A 132 13.55 -5.71 21.57
CA ARG A 132 13.96 -6.99 20.97
C ARG A 132 14.98 -7.82 21.76
N PHE A 133 15.75 -7.25 22.66
CA PHE A 133 16.66 -8.02 23.50
C PHE A 133 15.89 -8.76 24.60
N VAL A 134 14.91 -8.10 25.19
CA VAL A 134 14.05 -8.72 26.20
C VAL A 134 12.89 -9.45 25.55
N ARG A 135 12.63 -10.66 26.01
CA ARG A 135 11.54 -11.52 25.53
C ARG A 135 10.41 -11.60 26.55
N CYS A 136 9.20 -11.72 26.05
CA CYS A 136 8.02 -11.95 26.89
C CYS A 136 8.09 -13.32 27.56
N GLY A 137 8.02 -13.37 28.88
CA GLY A 137 8.00 -14.63 29.63
C GLY A 137 6.80 -15.53 29.37
N VAL A 138 5.71 -14.96 28.82
CA VAL A 138 4.47 -15.71 28.52
C VAL A 138 4.49 -16.37 27.15
N CYS A 139 4.94 -15.65 26.11
CA CYS A 139 4.85 -16.12 24.72
C CYS A 139 6.19 -16.16 23.98
N GLY A 140 7.31 -15.85 24.63
CA GLY A 140 8.66 -15.88 24.07
C GLY A 140 8.95 -14.82 22.99
N ARG A 141 7.99 -14.02 22.58
CA ARG A 141 8.17 -12.99 21.56
C ARG A 141 8.97 -11.80 22.11
N PRO A 142 9.80 -11.14 21.28
CA PRO A 142 10.53 -9.95 21.69
C PRO A 142 9.56 -8.82 22.07
N LEU A 143 9.91 -8.08 23.13
CA LEU A 143 9.15 -6.90 23.54
C LEU A 143 9.39 -5.74 22.56
N THR A 144 8.37 -4.89 22.43
CA THR A 144 8.44 -3.62 21.70
C THR A 144 8.36 -2.46 22.68
N GLY A 145 9.04 -1.34 22.39
CA GLY A 145 8.95 -0.12 23.17
C GLY A 145 8.02 0.91 22.50
N GLY A 146 7.28 1.63 23.30
CA GLY A 146 6.40 2.70 22.80
C GLY A 146 5.97 3.66 23.90
N TRP A 147 5.51 4.84 23.48
CA TRP A 147 4.97 5.87 24.36
C TRP A 147 3.46 5.70 24.48
N SER A 148 2.94 5.58 25.70
CA SER A 148 1.50 5.56 25.99
C SER A 148 1.07 6.91 26.49
N ARG A 149 0.05 7.48 25.88
CA ARG A 149 -0.50 8.79 26.28
C ARG A 149 -1.45 8.61 27.47
N GLY A 150 -1.10 9.20 28.59
CA GLY A 150 -1.99 9.38 29.76
C GLY A 150 -2.79 10.68 29.66
N LYS A 151 -3.54 11.00 30.72
CA LYS A 151 -4.34 12.24 30.79
C LYS A 151 -3.48 13.52 30.79
N THR A 152 -2.33 13.48 31.43
CA THR A 152 -1.45 14.65 31.65
C THR A 152 -0.10 14.55 30.98
N ALA A 153 0.38 13.32 30.69
CA ALA A 153 1.71 13.09 30.12
C ALA A 153 1.76 11.81 29.29
N SER A 154 2.84 11.64 28.51
CA SER A 154 3.16 10.40 27.83
C SER A 154 4.19 9.60 28.63
N TYR A 155 3.98 8.30 28.73
CA TYR A 155 4.82 7.41 29.52
C TYR A 155 5.42 6.32 28.64
N PRO A 156 6.72 6.01 28.82
CA PRO A 156 7.38 4.97 28.03
C PRO A 156 7.14 3.60 28.63
N TYR A 157 6.75 2.63 27.77
CA TYR A 157 6.51 1.25 28.15
C TYR A 157 7.16 0.28 27.19
N TYR A 158 7.56 -0.88 27.72
CA TYR A 158 7.82 -2.09 26.94
C TYR A 158 6.59 -2.99 26.99
N ASN A 159 6.11 -3.44 25.85
CA ASN A 159 4.91 -4.25 25.72
C ASN A 159 5.10 -5.44 24.78
N CYS A 160 4.33 -6.50 25.03
CA CYS A 160 4.26 -7.62 24.11
C CYS A 160 3.09 -7.45 23.15
N VAL A 161 3.41 -7.33 21.86
CA VAL A 161 2.39 -7.24 20.80
C VAL A 161 1.68 -8.58 20.57
N GLY A 162 2.32 -9.69 20.94
CA GLY A 162 1.80 -11.04 20.68
C GLY A 162 0.67 -11.45 21.60
N CYS A 163 0.89 -11.47 22.90
CA CYS A 163 -0.09 -11.91 23.88
C CYS A 163 -0.84 -10.77 24.58
N LYS A 164 -0.41 -9.51 24.37
CA LYS A 164 -0.97 -8.30 25.02
C LYS A 164 -0.98 -8.34 26.56
N GLY A 165 -0.43 -9.42 27.15
CA GLY A 165 -0.47 -9.66 28.60
C GLY A 165 0.67 -9.02 29.39
N LEU A 166 1.69 -8.49 28.72
CA LEU A 166 2.83 -7.86 29.37
C LEU A 166 2.97 -6.41 28.95
N ASN A 167 2.92 -5.52 29.94
CA ASN A 167 3.17 -4.09 29.77
C ASN A 167 3.97 -3.59 30.98
N VAL A 168 5.24 -3.26 30.75
CA VAL A 168 6.19 -2.87 31.82
C VAL A 168 6.68 -1.45 31.56
N ARG A 169 6.71 -0.61 32.59
CA ARG A 169 7.30 0.73 32.48
C ARG A 169 8.79 0.64 32.13
N LYS A 170 9.26 1.50 31.24
CA LYS A 170 10.65 1.58 30.84
C LYS A 170 11.59 1.66 32.07
N ALA A 171 11.26 2.54 33.01
CA ALA A 171 12.07 2.75 34.22
C ALA A 171 12.24 1.49 35.06
N VAL A 172 11.30 0.57 35.04
CA VAL A 172 11.40 -0.71 35.78
C VAL A 172 12.25 -1.74 35.05
N LEU A 173 12.16 -1.76 33.71
CA LEU A 173 12.88 -2.76 32.92
C LEU A 173 14.36 -2.41 32.69
N GLU A 174 14.69 -1.13 32.72
CA GLU A 174 16.04 -0.58 32.51
C GLU A 174 16.79 -0.28 33.82
N LEU A 175 16.31 -0.79 34.98
CA LEU A 175 17.04 -0.70 36.23
C LEU A 175 18.40 -1.38 36.12
N THR A 176 19.41 -0.81 36.75
CA THR A 176 20.72 -1.45 36.92
C THR A 176 20.63 -2.60 37.93
N PRO A 177 21.53 -3.58 37.90
CA PRO A 177 21.54 -4.67 38.89
C PRO A 177 21.52 -4.19 40.35
N GLU A 178 22.15 -3.06 40.65
CA GLU A 178 22.20 -2.46 41.99
C GLU A 178 20.85 -1.81 42.41
N GLU A 179 20.02 -1.48 41.45
CA GLU A 179 18.69 -0.90 41.69
C GLU A 179 17.61 -1.98 41.85
N TRP A 180 17.83 -3.21 41.34
CA TRP A 180 16.92 -4.34 41.51
C TRP A 180 16.73 -4.77 42.97
N ASP A 181 17.79 -4.62 43.78
CA ASP A 181 17.77 -5.00 45.21
C ASP A 181 16.99 -3.98 46.08
N ARG A 182 16.51 -2.87 45.49
CA ARG A 182 15.79 -1.80 46.21
C ARG A 182 14.29 -1.75 45.89
N VAL A 183 13.79 -2.68 45.03
CA VAL A 183 12.39 -2.74 44.60
C VAL A 183 11.72 -3.96 45.22
#